data_63e9e94e735af40f2a82aae1de89a9a2
#
_entry.id   63e9e94e735af40f2a82aae1de89a9a2
#
_cell.length_a   1.000
_cell.length_b   1.000
_cell.length_c   1.000
_cell.angle_alpha   90.00
_cell.angle_beta   90.00
_cell.angle_gamma   90.00
#
_symmetry.space_group_name_H-M   'P 1'
#
loop_
_entity.id
_entity.type
_entity.pdbx_description
1 polymer ?
#
loop_
_entity_poly.entity_id
_entity_poly.type
_entity_poly.pdbx_seq_one_letter_code
_entity_poly.pdbx_strand_id
1 'polypeptide(L)'
;MDVNKKIIMNLITLLLLMIMPTGCSRKGEGINIETQPVTEITGHSASSGGEIIHDGGFHVMDKGLCFGSDIDPDMNDGHVSAGSGSEPFECTMTGLIPDKDYHVRAYAADRSGIAYGNDLKFRTGMADAGGQIIADHTVVDRTDDIPQYYIDKVREMWLVYAGESHSAALRTGLALLEGLNPLYQVNITESGTPEGATSSYLRASRATWGNYENASGWIYSYGEEDWYTNSTALSRTKAGITYCNTHGLEIGAIGFGWCWDPHIDTPGEFNLYVNATEQYVTYCRDMGYRTQVYYTTGTVDMYYEGIGYAKHLGYEMIREHVRDDPSRILFDYADILCYDEGSDTPNTTTWDGHEYPIITPTNLGTTGIGHIGSAGAIRLAKATWWMLARMAGWDGEAE
;
A
#
# COMPACT_ATOMS: atom_id res chain seq x y z
N MET A 1 36.87 37.11 -87.49
CA MET A 1 37.15 36.63 -86.11
C MET A 1 35.85 36.37 -85.46
N ASP A 2 35.61 35.15 -85.15
CA ASP A 2 34.37 34.43 -84.99
C ASP A 2 33.58 34.84 -83.73
N VAL A 3 32.36 35.28 -83.92
CA VAL A 3 31.42 35.71 -82.86
C VAL A 3 31.21 34.61 -81.86
N ASN A 4 31.39 33.36 -82.24
CA ASN A 4 31.22 32.17 -81.35
C ASN A 4 32.34 32.02 -80.33
N LYS A 5 33.52 32.57 -80.51
CA LYS A 5 34.58 32.54 -79.51
C LYS A 5 34.38 33.49 -78.31
N LYS A 6 33.68 34.62 -78.58
CA LYS A 6 33.37 35.59 -77.51
C LYS A 6 32.22 35.13 -76.60
N ILE A 7 31.29 34.36 -77.15
CA ILE A 7 30.16 33.81 -76.35
C ILE A 7 30.63 32.70 -75.47
N ILE A 8 31.52 31.83 -75.90
CA ILE A 8 32.07 30.72 -75.08
C ILE A 8 32.96 31.26 -73.96
N MET A 9 33.73 32.32 -74.19
CA MET A 9 34.61 32.90 -73.18
C MET A 9 33.82 33.67 -72.11
N ASN A 10 32.66 34.29 -72.42
CA ASN A 10 31.77 34.92 -71.47
C ASN A 10 30.93 33.88 -70.68
N LEU A 11 30.62 32.71 -71.24
CA LEU A 11 29.93 31.65 -70.53
C LEU A 11 30.87 30.96 -69.50
N ILE A 12 32.14 30.79 -69.80
CA ILE A 12 33.11 30.18 -68.87
C ILE A 12 33.46 31.14 -67.72
N THR A 13 33.49 32.48 -67.98
CA THR A 13 33.73 33.45 -66.89
C THR A 13 32.51 33.64 -65.96
N LEU A 14 31.28 33.44 -66.53
CA LEU A 14 30.04 33.49 -65.73
C LEU A 14 29.83 32.19 -64.89
N LEU A 15 30.39 31.07 -65.33
CA LEU A 15 30.28 29.80 -64.62
C LEU A 15 31.29 29.66 -63.46
N LEU A 16 32.37 30.46 -63.45
CA LEU A 16 33.37 30.45 -62.37
C LEU A 16 33.07 31.43 -61.23
N LEU A 17 32.02 32.27 -61.37
CA LEU A 17 31.62 33.23 -60.32
C LEU A 17 30.42 32.75 -59.50
N MET A 18 29.93 31.51 -59.68
CA MET A 18 28.81 30.94 -58.97
C MET A 18 29.21 29.74 -58.07
N ILE A 19 30.48 29.55 -57.81
CA ILE A 19 30.91 28.63 -56.71
C ILE A 19 31.41 29.49 -55.52
N MET A 20 30.51 30.31 -54.97
CA MET A 20 30.62 30.63 -53.57
C MET A 20 30.21 29.38 -52.79
N PRO A 21 31.00 28.93 -51.87
CA PRO A 21 30.49 27.95 -50.93
C PRO A 21 29.36 28.67 -50.16
N THR A 22 28.13 28.40 -50.52
CA THR A 22 27.04 28.56 -49.55
C THR A 22 27.45 27.75 -48.37
N GLY A 23 28.01 28.40 -47.38
CA GLY A 23 28.11 27.86 -46.04
C GLY A 23 26.69 27.49 -45.65
N CYS A 24 26.33 26.24 -45.88
CA CYS A 24 25.15 25.65 -45.28
C CYS A 24 25.39 25.73 -43.77
N SER A 25 24.96 26.83 -43.15
CA SER A 25 24.62 26.77 -41.74
C SER A 25 23.51 25.72 -41.65
N ARG A 26 23.90 24.45 -41.51
CA ARG A 26 23.00 23.51 -40.89
C ARG A 26 22.65 24.16 -39.56
N LYS A 27 21.48 24.78 -39.45
CA LYS A 27 20.80 24.83 -38.16
C LYS A 27 20.75 23.35 -37.75
N GLY A 28 21.61 22.94 -36.83
CA GLY A 28 21.54 21.61 -36.29
C GLY A 28 20.13 21.43 -35.80
N GLU A 29 19.47 20.41 -36.25
CA GLU A 29 18.28 19.93 -35.53
C GLU A 29 18.76 19.71 -34.12
N GLY A 30 18.09 20.27 -33.12
CA GLY A 30 18.47 20.10 -31.71
C GLY A 30 18.38 18.62 -31.30
N ILE A 31 18.85 18.30 -30.11
CA ILE A 31 18.68 16.96 -29.54
C ILE A 31 17.20 16.59 -29.57
N ASN A 32 16.89 15.39 -30.05
CA ASN A 32 15.58 14.75 -29.92
C ASN A 32 15.71 13.49 -29.06
N ILE A 33 15.01 13.47 -27.96
CA ILE A 33 15.06 12.37 -26.98
C ILE A 33 13.61 11.93 -26.64
N GLU A 34 13.42 10.64 -26.44
CA GLU A 34 12.14 10.03 -26.03
C GLU A 34 12.29 9.38 -24.66
N THR A 35 11.30 9.62 -23.80
CA THR A 35 11.24 9.00 -22.47
C THR A 35 10.70 7.58 -22.60
N GLN A 36 11.41 6.62 -22.04
CA GLN A 36 11.02 5.21 -22.04
C GLN A 36 9.99 4.91 -20.94
N PRO A 37 9.17 3.86 -21.08
CA PRO A 37 8.18 3.47 -20.07
C PRO A 37 8.77 3.32 -18.68
N VAL A 38 7.98 3.68 -17.65
CA VAL A 38 8.37 3.49 -16.25
C VAL A 38 8.17 2.03 -15.86
N THR A 39 9.17 1.45 -15.22
CA THR A 39 9.22 0.05 -14.78
C THR A 39 9.70 -0.04 -13.32
N GLU A 40 9.68 -1.22 -12.73
CA GLU A 40 10.18 -1.50 -11.38
C GLU A 40 9.67 -0.50 -10.32
N ILE A 41 8.39 -0.17 -10.41
CA ILE A 41 7.77 0.80 -9.51
C ILE A 41 7.61 0.18 -8.12
N THR A 42 8.27 0.78 -7.13
CA THR A 42 8.11 0.48 -5.70
C THR A 42 7.49 1.66 -4.97
N GLY A 43 7.38 1.59 -3.64
CA GLY A 43 6.96 2.75 -2.83
C GLY A 43 7.95 3.91 -2.88
N HIS A 44 9.25 3.63 -2.98
CA HIS A 44 10.31 4.63 -2.83
C HIS A 44 11.19 4.80 -4.07
N SER A 45 10.98 3.99 -5.10
CA SER A 45 11.76 4.03 -6.34
C SER A 45 10.94 3.66 -7.57
N ALA A 46 11.45 4.04 -8.74
CA ALA A 46 10.97 3.56 -10.03
C ALA A 46 12.12 3.66 -11.04
N SER A 47 12.14 2.78 -12.02
CA SER A 47 13.11 2.79 -13.11
C SER A 47 12.45 3.36 -14.38
N SER A 48 13.19 4.16 -15.15
CA SER A 48 12.83 4.63 -16.50
C SER A 48 14.12 4.96 -17.26
N GLY A 49 13.98 5.35 -18.50
CA GLY A 49 15.15 5.64 -19.32
C GLY A 49 14.87 6.65 -20.43
N GLY A 50 15.82 6.80 -21.30
CA GLY A 50 15.69 7.63 -22.50
C GLY A 50 16.41 7.05 -23.70
N GLU A 51 15.84 7.31 -24.86
CA GLU A 51 16.44 7.01 -26.15
C GLU A 51 16.66 8.32 -26.93
N ILE A 52 17.92 8.60 -27.27
CA ILE A 52 18.27 9.77 -28.05
C ILE A 52 18.10 9.40 -29.55
N ILE A 53 17.01 9.87 -30.14
CA ILE A 53 16.67 9.61 -31.55
C ILE A 53 17.61 10.38 -32.46
N HIS A 54 18.02 11.60 -32.05
CA HIS A 54 18.93 12.45 -32.78
C HIS A 54 19.72 13.34 -31.81
N ASP A 55 21.04 13.35 -31.92
CA ASP A 55 21.95 14.06 -31.00
C ASP A 55 22.24 15.51 -31.37
N GLY A 56 21.58 16.03 -32.43
CA GLY A 56 21.82 17.37 -32.93
C GLY A 56 23.17 17.58 -33.60
N GLY A 57 23.99 16.53 -33.74
CA GLY A 57 25.35 16.59 -34.27
C GLY A 57 26.37 17.16 -33.27
N PHE A 58 26.04 17.24 -32.01
CA PHE A 58 26.92 17.64 -30.91
C PHE A 58 27.08 16.50 -29.93
N HIS A 59 28.17 16.56 -29.15
CA HIS A 59 28.40 15.62 -28.10
C HIS A 59 27.44 15.87 -26.92
N VAL A 60 26.66 14.84 -26.54
CA VAL A 60 25.79 14.87 -25.35
C VAL A 60 26.70 14.83 -24.13
N MET A 61 26.67 15.91 -23.37
CA MET A 61 27.54 16.12 -22.19
C MET A 61 26.96 15.48 -20.95
N ASP A 62 25.64 15.44 -20.83
CA ASP A 62 24.89 14.81 -19.74
C ASP A 62 23.50 14.38 -20.24
N LYS A 63 23.00 13.28 -19.67
CA LYS A 63 21.65 12.76 -19.92
C LYS A 63 21.14 12.06 -18.67
N GLY A 64 19.82 11.91 -18.54
CA GLY A 64 19.21 11.28 -17.39
C GLY A 64 17.72 11.50 -17.32
N LEU A 65 17.15 11.46 -16.13
CA LEU A 65 15.73 11.66 -15.86
C LEU A 65 15.52 12.88 -14.96
N CYS A 66 14.49 13.67 -15.26
CA CYS A 66 13.89 14.64 -14.36
C CYS A 66 12.54 14.10 -13.89
N PHE A 67 12.20 14.26 -12.60
CA PHE A 67 10.96 13.75 -12.03
C PHE A 67 10.45 14.65 -10.92
N GLY A 68 9.12 14.70 -10.76
CA GLY A 68 8.46 15.55 -9.77
C GLY A 68 6.97 15.25 -9.69
N SER A 69 6.23 16.00 -8.85
CA SER A 69 4.77 15.89 -8.73
C SER A 69 4.01 16.66 -9.81
N ASP A 70 4.66 17.63 -10.41
CA ASP A 70 4.05 18.48 -11.44
C ASP A 70 4.33 17.94 -12.85
N ILE A 71 3.46 18.28 -13.80
CA ILE A 71 3.61 17.92 -15.20
C ILE A 71 4.86 18.61 -15.79
N ASP A 72 5.51 17.94 -16.73
CA ASP A 72 6.70 18.46 -17.42
C ASP A 72 7.90 18.77 -16.48
N PRO A 73 8.33 17.86 -15.59
CA PRO A 73 9.45 18.11 -14.69
C PRO A 73 10.73 18.47 -15.45
N ASP A 74 11.54 19.36 -14.87
CA ASP A 74 12.78 19.86 -15.47
C ASP A 74 13.98 19.74 -14.49
N MET A 75 15.13 20.32 -14.83
CA MET A 75 16.34 20.25 -14.02
C MET A 75 16.25 21.01 -12.68
N ASN A 76 15.17 21.73 -12.40
CA ASN A 76 14.92 22.37 -11.10
C ASN A 76 14.18 21.42 -10.16
N ASP A 77 13.63 20.33 -10.69
CA ASP A 77 12.96 19.26 -9.94
C ASP A 77 13.95 18.15 -9.53
N GLY A 78 13.46 17.04 -9.00
CA GLY A 78 14.28 15.86 -8.79
C GLY A 78 14.89 15.38 -10.10
N HIS A 79 16.18 15.04 -10.09
CA HIS A 79 16.82 14.50 -11.28
C HIS A 79 17.91 13.48 -10.97
N VAL A 80 18.18 12.58 -11.91
CA VAL A 80 19.26 11.60 -11.83
C VAL A 80 19.99 11.56 -13.17
N SER A 81 21.34 11.62 -13.11
CA SER A 81 22.21 11.58 -14.31
C SER A 81 22.59 10.14 -14.67
N ALA A 82 22.57 9.82 -15.95
CA ALA A 82 23.11 8.62 -16.58
C ALA A 82 24.49 8.86 -17.25
N GLY A 83 25.05 10.07 -17.07
CA GLY A 83 26.32 10.46 -17.68
C GLY A 83 26.20 10.94 -19.12
N SER A 84 27.30 10.91 -19.86
CA SER A 84 27.42 11.47 -21.22
C SER A 84 27.24 10.41 -22.33
N GLY A 85 27.12 10.89 -23.59
CA GLY A 85 27.01 10.06 -24.78
C GLY A 85 25.58 9.84 -25.23
N SER A 86 25.39 9.39 -26.49
CA SER A 86 24.09 9.28 -27.16
C SER A 86 23.45 7.91 -27.11
N GLU A 87 24.07 6.93 -26.43
CA GLU A 87 23.50 5.60 -26.27
C GLU A 87 22.23 5.63 -25.39
N PRO A 88 21.26 4.74 -25.61
CA PRO A 88 20.12 4.59 -24.71
C PRO A 88 20.56 4.35 -23.27
N PHE A 89 19.76 4.78 -22.33
CA PHE A 89 20.10 4.66 -20.90
C PHE A 89 18.87 4.30 -20.06
N GLU A 90 19.16 3.78 -18.89
CA GLU A 90 18.18 3.54 -17.82
C GLU A 90 18.70 4.11 -16.51
N CYS A 91 17.81 4.66 -15.70
CA CYS A 91 18.09 5.19 -14.37
C CYS A 91 17.02 4.78 -13.39
N THR A 92 17.40 4.64 -12.14
CA THR A 92 16.46 4.46 -11.03
C THR A 92 16.29 5.77 -10.28
N MET A 93 15.06 6.26 -10.24
CA MET A 93 14.63 7.36 -9.37
C MET A 93 14.47 6.83 -7.95
N THR A 94 15.05 7.47 -6.95
CA THR A 94 14.97 7.07 -5.54
C THR A 94 14.48 8.22 -4.67
N GLY A 95 14.12 7.92 -3.40
CA GLY A 95 13.60 8.94 -2.49
C GLY A 95 12.18 9.41 -2.85
N LEU A 96 11.46 8.60 -3.62
CA LEU A 96 10.06 8.87 -3.94
C LEU A 96 9.18 8.64 -2.70
N ILE A 97 8.08 9.39 -2.62
CA ILE A 97 7.07 9.21 -1.58
C ILE A 97 6.10 8.11 -2.03
N PRO A 98 5.78 7.14 -1.18
CA PRO A 98 4.84 6.08 -1.49
C PRO A 98 3.44 6.59 -1.84
N ASP A 99 2.73 5.80 -2.63
CA ASP A 99 1.33 6.03 -3.02
C ASP A 99 1.08 7.45 -3.58
N LYS A 100 2.06 8.01 -4.29
CA LYS A 100 2.02 9.35 -4.84
C LYS A 100 2.15 9.34 -6.36
N ASP A 101 1.39 10.21 -7.02
CA ASP A 101 1.53 10.47 -8.45
C ASP A 101 2.80 11.28 -8.73
N TYR A 102 3.54 10.84 -9.74
CA TYR A 102 4.74 11.48 -10.27
C TYR A 102 4.69 11.62 -11.78
N HIS A 103 5.45 12.56 -12.28
CA HIS A 103 5.77 12.76 -13.68
C HIS A 103 7.26 12.56 -13.89
N VAL A 104 7.67 12.02 -15.04
CA VAL A 104 9.06 11.80 -15.40
C VAL A 104 9.30 12.13 -16.86
N ARG A 105 10.46 12.73 -17.15
CA ARG A 105 10.96 13.01 -18.48
C ARG A 105 12.43 12.65 -18.59
N ALA A 106 12.82 12.02 -19.69
CA ALA A 106 14.23 11.94 -20.06
C ALA A 106 14.75 13.32 -20.46
N TYR A 107 16.01 13.61 -20.15
CA TYR A 107 16.70 14.81 -20.63
C TYR A 107 18.03 14.44 -21.27
N ALA A 108 18.48 15.30 -22.17
CA ALA A 108 19.85 15.28 -22.71
C ALA A 108 20.34 16.72 -22.92
N ALA A 109 21.57 16.95 -22.48
CA ALA A 109 22.21 18.27 -22.48
C ALA A 109 23.46 18.29 -23.35
N ASP A 110 23.58 19.32 -24.13
CA ASP A 110 24.78 19.70 -24.88
C ASP A 110 25.17 21.15 -24.59
N ARG A 111 26.17 21.67 -25.31
CA ARG A 111 26.58 23.07 -25.18
C ARG A 111 25.55 24.10 -25.67
N SER A 112 24.50 23.67 -26.38
CA SER A 112 23.41 24.55 -26.88
C SER A 112 22.24 24.64 -25.91
N GLY A 113 22.07 23.69 -25.02
CA GLY A 113 20.99 23.65 -24.06
C GLY A 113 20.58 22.25 -23.63
N ILE A 114 19.38 22.12 -23.08
CA ILE A 114 18.80 20.88 -22.58
C ILE A 114 17.56 20.58 -23.44
N ALA A 115 17.46 19.36 -23.91
CA ALA A 115 16.26 18.80 -24.54
C ALA A 115 15.59 17.81 -23.58
N TYR A 116 14.27 17.79 -23.61
CA TYR A 116 13.46 16.90 -22.80
C TYR A 116 12.60 16.01 -23.69
N GLY A 117 12.41 14.77 -23.25
CA GLY A 117 11.49 13.81 -23.85
C GLY A 117 10.02 14.13 -23.49
N ASN A 118 9.13 13.24 -23.93
CA ASN A 118 7.72 13.28 -23.54
C ASN A 118 7.54 13.04 -22.04
N ASP A 119 6.53 13.68 -21.47
CA ASP A 119 6.12 13.50 -20.08
C ASP A 119 5.38 12.16 -19.91
N LEU A 120 5.75 11.39 -18.90
CA LEU A 120 5.07 10.17 -18.51
C LEU A 120 4.63 10.26 -17.05
N LYS A 121 3.34 10.00 -16.83
CA LYS A 121 2.78 9.92 -15.48
C LYS A 121 2.91 8.47 -14.96
N PHE A 122 3.31 8.32 -13.70
CA PHE A 122 3.26 7.07 -12.98
C PHE A 122 2.84 7.30 -11.52
N ARG A 123 2.47 6.24 -10.83
CA ARG A 123 2.21 6.29 -9.41
C ARG A 123 3.15 5.31 -8.72
N THR A 124 3.79 5.77 -7.64
CA THR A 124 4.59 4.91 -6.78
C THR A 124 3.72 3.86 -6.13
N GLY A 125 4.29 2.68 -5.92
CA GLY A 125 3.68 1.65 -5.12
C GLY A 125 3.43 2.12 -3.69
N MET A 126 2.71 1.33 -2.92
CA MET A 126 2.71 1.51 -1.46
C MET A 126 4.14 1.31 -0.96
N ALA A 127 4.51 1.91 0.16
CA ALA A 127 5.84 1.69 0.71
C ALA A 127 6.07 0.20 0.89
N ASP A 128 7.28 -0.25 0.58
CA ASP A 128 7.76 -1.50 1.12
C ASP A 128 7.90 -1.27 2.63
N ALA A 129 6.83 -1.59 3.37
CA ALA A 129 6.84 -1.54 4.81
C ALA A 129 8.02 -2.40 5.26
N GLY A 130 9.05 -1.81 5.81
CA GLY A 130 10.30 -2.48 6.17
C GLY A 130 10.04 -3.79 6.90
N GLY A 131 10.15 -4.92 6.19
CA GLY A 131 9.80 -6.25 6.65
C GLY A 131 8.29 -6.54 6.70
N GLN A 132 7.97 -7.78 7.02
CA GLN A 132 6.61 -8.29 7.17
C GLN A 132 5.82 -7.52 8.23
N ILE A 133 4.53 -7.29 7.98
CA ILE A 133 3.64 -6.62 8.94
C ILE A 133 3.02 -7.68 9.86
N ILE A 134 3.50 -7.71 11.09
CA ILE A 134 2.93 -8.53 12.18
C ILE A 134 2.62 -7.59 13.34
N ALA A 135 1.34 -7.42 13.64
CA ALA A 135 0.87 -6.63 14.77
C ALA A 135 0.56 -7.57 15.94
N ASP A 136 1.52 -7.78 16.81
CA ASP A 136 1.46 -8.59 18.03
C ASP A 136 1.63 -7.70 19.28
N HIS A 137 1.86 -8.31 20.45
CA HIS A 137 2.04 -7.54 21.71
C HIS A 137 3.22 -6.58 21.66
N THR A 138 4.26 -6.85 20.88
CA THR A 138 5.50 -6.05 20.85
C THR A 138 5.31 -4.67 20.22
N VAL A 139 4.26 -4.52 19.41
CA VAL A 139 3.97 -3.25 18.72
C VAL A 139 2.98 -2.35 19.46
N VAL A 140 2.32 -2.88 20.50
CA VAL A 140 1.29 -2.14 21.25
C VAL A 140 1.85 -0.86 21.88
N ASP A 141 3.04 -0.93 22.45
CA ASP A 141 3.69 0.19 23.13
C ASP A 141 4.47 1.11 22.15
N ARG A 142 4.48 0.77 20.86
CA ARG A 142 5.11 1.51 19.78
C ARG A 142 4.17 2.44 19.00
N THR A 143 2.94 2.58 19.46
CA THR A 143 1.94 3.44 18.80
C THR A 143 2.39 4.91 18.80
N ASP A 144 3.09 5.35 19.83
CA ASP A 144 3.62 6.71 19.94
C ASP A 144 4.86 6.96 19.03
N ASP A 145 5.44 5.90 18.46
CA ASP A 145 6.54 6.00 17.47
C ASP A 145 6.01 6.37 16.07
N ILE A 146 4.69 6.28 15.83
CA ILE A 146 4.11 6.51 14.50
C ILE A 146 4.27 7.98 14.12
N PRO A 147 5.01 8.30 13.04
CA PRO A 147 5.17 9.69 12.59
C PRO A 147 3.83 10.33 12.20
N GLN A 148 3.69 11.64 12.45
CA GLN A 148 2.45 12.38 12.16
C GLN A 148 1.96 12.18 10.72
N TYR A 149 2.87 12.12 9.75
CA TYR A 149 2.56 11.87 8.35
C TYR A 149 1.75 10.58 8.17
N TYR A 150 2.13 9.48 8.84
CA TYR A 150 1.43 8.20 8.72
C TYR A 150 0.15 8.16 9.55
N ILE A 151 0.08 8.88 10.67
CA ILE A 151 -1.19 9.11 11.38
C ILE A 151 -2.21 9.76 10.43
N ASP A 152 -1.80 10.78 9.68
CA ASP A 152 -2.66 11.47 8.72
C ASP A 152 -3.06 10.53 7.57
N LYS A 153 -2.15 9.66 7.12
CA LYS A 153 -2.46 8.63 6.11
C LYS A 153 -3.46 7.59 6.61
N VAL A 154 -3.34 7.14 7.86
CA VAL A 154 -4.31 6.21 8.47
C VAL A 154 -5.69 6.86 8.57
N ARG A 155 -5.78 8.15 8.86
CA ARG A 155 -7.07 8.87 8.88
C ARG A 155 -7.77 8.89 7.52
N GLU A 156 -7.04 8.80 6.41
CA GLU A 156 -7.63 8.69 5.08
C GLU A 156 -8.25 7.31 4.80
N MET A 157 -7.93 6.29 5.60
CA MET A 157 -8.33 4.90 5.38
C MET A 157 -9.76 4.61 5.87
N TRP A 158 -10.31 3.53 5.36
CA TRP A 158 -11.46 2.86 5.94
C TRP A 158 -11.06 1.44 6.35
N LEU A 159 -11.14 1.16 7.64
CA LEU A 159 -10.95 -0.16 8.22
C LEU A 159 -12.28 -0.90 8.28
N VAL A 160 -12.37 -2.03 7.61
CA VAL A 160 -13.46 -2.99 7.79
C VAL A 160 -12.93 -4.15 8.64
N TYR A 161 -13.43 -4.25 9.88
CA TYR A 161 -13.14 -5.39 10.75
C TYR A 161 -14.45 -6.14 11.03
N ALA A 162 -14.71 -7.09 10.15
CA ALA A 162 -15.95 -7.88 10.16
C ALA A 162 -15.94 -8.90 11.31
N GLY A 163 -17.11 -9.32 11.73
CA GLY A 163 -17.31 -10.30 12.80
C GLY A 163 -18.24 -9.79 13.90
N GLU A 164 -18.42 -10.62 14.92
CA GLU A 164 -19.35 -10.38 16.02
C GLU A 164 -18.69 -9.69 17.23
N SER A 165 -18.86 -10.23 18.45
CA SER A 165 -18.51 -9.57 19.70
C SER A 165 -17.05 -9.15 19.81
N HIS A 166 -16.09 -10.00 19.40
CA HIS A 166 -14.68 -9.70 19.51
C HIS A 166 -14.22 -8.63 18.53
N SER A 167 -14.87 -8.54 17.37
CA SER A 167 -14.64 -7.41 16.46
C SER A 167 -15.22 -6.10 17.02
N ALA A 168 -16.31 -6.17 17.78
CA ALA A 168 -16.83 -5.02 18.50
C ALA A 168 -15.85 -4.53 19.59
N ALA A 169 -15.10 -5.43 20.22
CA ALA A 169 -14.08 -5.05 21.19
C ALA A 169 -12.99 -4.17 20.57
N LEU A 170 -12.51 -4.52 19.36
CA LEU A 170 -11.55 -3.70 18.62
C LEU A 170 -12.14 -2.33 18.29
N ARG A 171 -13.34 -2.26 17.72
CA ARG A 171 -13.98 -0.98 17.37
C ARG A 171 -14.23 -0.11 18.60
N THR A 172 -14.69 -0.70 19.70
CA THR A 172 -14.83 0.01 20.98
C THR A 172 -13.47 0.50 21.48
N GLY A 173 -12.42 -0.32 21.36
CA GLY A 173 -11.05 0.07 21.69
C GLY A 173 -10.55 1.29 20.93
N LEU A 174 -10.87 1.39 19.63
CA LEU A 174 -10.53 2.58 18.82
C LEU A 174 -11.18 3.85 19.40
N ALA A 175 -12.47 3.79 19.78
CA ALA A 175 -13.16 4.93 20.41
C ALA A 175 -12.60 5.25 21.81
N LEU A 176 -12.20 4.24 22.59
CA LEU A 176 -11.55 4.46 23.89
C LEU A 176 -10.17 5.10 23.72
N LEU A 177 -9.39 4.68 22.73
CA LEU A 177 -8.08 5.26 22.44
C LEU A 177 -8.19 6.71 22.00
N GLU A 178 -9.15 7.06 21.14
CA GLU A 178 -9.46 8.46 20.80
C GLU A 178 -9.78 9.29 22.03
N GLY A 179 -10.57 8.74 22.96
CA GLY A 179 -10.89 9.41 24.22
C GLY A 179 -9.68 9.68 25.10
N LEU A 180 -8.63 8.86 25.01
CA LEU A 180 -7.37 9.05 25.73
C LEU A 180 -6.42 10.00 25.01
N ASN A 181 -6.36 9.92 23.69
CA ASN A 181 -5.50 10.76 22.86
C ASN A 181 -6.21 11.11 21.54
N PRO A 182 -6.64 12.37 21.39
CA PRO A 182 -7.38 12.83 20.20
C PRO A 182 -6.54 12.80 18.91
N LEU A 183 -5.29 12.39 18.96
CA LEU A 183 -4.48 12.10 17.79
C LEU A 183 -5.06 10.90 17.00
N TYR A 184 -5.68 9.94 17.68
CA TYR A 184 -6.20 8.70 17.10
C TYR A 184 -7.70 8.79 16.79
N GLN A 185 -8.11 9.84 16.06
CA GLN A 185 -9.50 10.08 15.72
C GLN A 185 -10.10 8.97 14.87
N VAL A 186 -11.31 8.54 15.23
CA VAL A 186 -12.05 7.48 14.54
C VAL A 186 -13.53 7.82 14.40
N ASN A 187 -14.15 7.47 13.27
CA ASN A 187 -15.60 7.44 13.11
C ASN A 187 -16.03 5.99 12.84
N ILE A 188 -16.77 5.42 13.80
CA ILE A 188 -17.28 4.05 13.71
C ILE A 188 -18.70 4.12 13.16
N THR A 189 -18.90 3.65 11.93
CA THR A 189 -20.19 3.66 11.25
C THR A 189 -20.76 2.25 11.15
N GLU A 190 -21.90 2.00 11.79
CA GLU A 190 -22.61 0.71 11.79
C GLU A 190 -24.06 0.83 11.28
N SER A 191 -24.50 2.03 10.94
CA SER A 191 -25.84 2.31 10.42
C SER A 191 -25.83 3.52 9.49
N GLY A 192 -26.85 3.65 8.66
CA GLY A 192 -26.90 4.72 7.66
C GLY A 192 -25.96 4.49 6.48
N THR A 193 -25.70 5.51 5.69
CA THR A 193 -24.76 5.47 4.58
C THR A 193 -23.37 5.80 5.10
N PRO A 194 -22.31 5.00 4.78
CA PRO A 194 -20.96 5.34 5.17
C PRO A 194 -20.52 6.64 4.49
N GLU A 195 -19.67 7.37 5.19
CA GLU A 195 -19.07 8.58 4.64
C GLU A 195 -18.00 8.26 3.59
N GLY A 196 -17.83 9.16 2.64
CA GLY A 196 -16.73 9.14 1.69
C GLY A 196 -15.37 9.31 2.37
N ALA A 197 -14.28 9.22 1.58
CA ALA A 197 -12.94 9.43 2.10
C ALA A 197 -12.79 10.81 2.76
N THR A 198 -12.11 10.83 3.91
CA THR A 198 -11.82 12.04 4.70
C THR A 198 -10.38 11.95 5.21
N SER A 199 -9.77 13.07 5.54
CA SER A 199 -8.48 13.13 6.24
C SER A 199 -8.62 13.46 7.73
N SER A 200 -9.86 13.56 8.23
CA SER A 200 -10.12 14.01 9.59
C SER A 200 -10.03 12.88 10.62
N TYR A 201 -10.37 11.67 10.22
CA TYR A 201 -10.43 10.51 11.12
C TYR A 201 -10.38 9.19 10.36
N LEU A 202 -9.91 8.14 11.00
CA LEU A 202 -10.03 6.76 10.52
C LEU A 202 -11.50 6.38 10.46
N ARG A 203 -11.99 5.96 9.30
CA ARG A 203 -13.32 5.34 9.19
C ARG A 203 -13.23 3.88 9.60
N ALA A 204 -14.13 3.41 10.46
CA ALA A 204 -14.17 2.02 10.89
C ALA A 204 -15.59 1.46 10.82
N SER A 205 -15.73 0.20 10.41
CA SER A 205 -17.03 -0.47 10.35
C SER A 205 -16.92 -1.98 10.57
N ARG A 206 -18.08 -2.57 10.87
CA ARG A 206 -18.25 -4.02 11.03
C ARG A 206 -18.39 -4.75 9.67
N ALA A 207 -18.78 -4.06 8.61
CA ALA A 207 -19.18 -4.68 7.35
C ALA A 207 -18.79 -3.79 6.17
N THR A 208 -18.76 -4.37 4.98
CA THR A 208 -18.73 -3.63 3.73
C THR A 208 -20.10 -3.04 3.42
N TRP A 209 -20.19 -2.10 2.49
CA TRP A 209 -21.44 -1.44 2.11
C TRP A 209 -21.69 -1.53 0.61
N GLY A 210 -22.96 -1.63 0.23
CA GLY A 210 -23.35 -1.67 -1.17
C GLY A 210 -24.87 -1.86 -1.34
N ASN A 211 -25.33 -1.85 -2.57
CA ASN A 211 -26.74 -2.01 -2.89
C ASN A 211 -27.08 -3.50 -3.15
N TYR A 212 -26.96 -4.31 -2.12
CA TYR A 212 -27.29 -5.73 -2.21
C TYR A 212 -28.43 -6.07 -1.26
N GLU A 213 -29.58 -6.47 -1.74
CA GLU A 213 -30.68 -7.15 -1.06
C GLU A 213 -30.96 -6.77 0.43
N ASN A 214 -30.18 -5.85 0.96
CA ASN A 214 -30.28 -5.33 2.31
C ASN A 214 -30.75 -3.88 2.26
N ALA A 215 -31.89 -3.58 2.86
CA ALA A 215 -32.48 -2.25 2.87
C ALA A 215 -31.57 -1.17 3.52
N SER A 216 -30.62 -1.59 4.36
CA SER A 216 -29.64 -0.68 4.98
C SER A 216 -28.42 -0.42 4.08
N GLY A 217 -28.17 -1.24 3.06
CA GLY A 217 -26.96 -1.22 2.23
C GLY A 217 -25.75 -1.90 2.86
N TRP A 218 -25.77 -2.26 4.12
CA TRP A 218 -24.67 -2.95 4.80
C TRP A 218 -24.66 -4.43 4.45
N ILE A 219 -23.45 -4.94 4.10
CA ILE A 219 -23.21 -6.33 3.73
C ILE A 219 -22.42 -6.98 4.85
N TYR A 220 -23.15 -7.62 5.75
CA TYR A 220 -22.55 -8.43 6.80
C TYR A 220 -22.18 -9.79 6.24
N SER A 221 -20.99 -10.29 6.60
CA SER A 221 -20.73 -11.71 6.53
C SER A 221 -21.69 -12.40 7.51
N TYR A 222 -22.26 -13.52 7.07
CA TYR A 222 -23.31 -14.22 7.82
C TYR A 222 -22.70 -15.01 8.97
N GLY A 223 -23.11 -14.74 10.19
CA GLY A 223 -22.58 -15.44 11.34
C GLY A 223 -21.07 -15.30 11.48
N GLU A 224 -20.46 -16.18 12.22
CA GLU A 224 -19.07 -16.00 12.67
C GLU A 224 -18.05 -16.68 11.78
N GLU A 225 -18.46 -17.74 11.08
CA GLU A 225 -17.63 -18.48 10.14
C GLU A 225 -18.09 -18.36 8.67
N ASP A 226 -19.26 -17.77 8.44
CA ASP A 226 -19.85 -17.74 7.10
C ASP A 226 -18.98 -17.02 6.07
N TRP A 227 -18.20 -16.05 6.51
CA TRP A 227 -17.31 -15.29 5.61
C TRP A 227 -16.20 -16.15 4.97
N TYR A 228 -15.88 -17.33 5.52
CA TYR A 228 -14.91 -18.23 4.94
C TYR A 228 -15.46 -19.64 4.63
N THR A 229 -16.57 -20.06 5.20
CA THR A 229 -17.19 -21.37 4.95
C THR A 229 -18.29 -21.32 3.90
N ASN A 230 -18.94 -20.17 3.72
CA ASN A 230 -20.12 -20.02 2.88
C ASN A 230 -19.80 -19.28 1.58
N SER A 231 -19.94 -19.95 0.44
CA SER A 231 -19.65 -19.37 -0.88
C SER A 231 -20.52 -18.15 -1.22
N THR A 232 -21.73 -18.07 -0.68
CA THR A 232 -22.61 -16.90 -0.85
C THR A 232 -22.08 -15.71 -0.06
N ALA A 233 -21.63 -15.91 1.18
CA ALA A 233 -21.02 -14.86 1.99
C ALA A 233 -19.71 -14.36 1.37
N LEU A 234 -18.84 -15.25 0.90
CA LEU A 234 -17.63 -14.93 0.12
C LEU A 234 -17.96 -14.03 -1.09
N SER A 235 -18.95 -14.43 -1.88
CA SER A 235 -19.39 -13.71 -3.07
C SER A 235 -19.93 -12.31 -2.73
N ARG A 236 -20.73 -12.19 -1.69
CA ARG A 236 -21.30 -10.90 -1.22
C ARG A 236 -20.25 -9.97 -0.65
N THR A 237 -19.30 -10.49 0.10
CA THR A 237 -18.18 -9.69 0.63
C THR A 237 -17.34 -9.12 -0.51
N LYS A 238 -16.98 -9.94 -1.51
CA LYS A 238 -16.29 -9.47 -2.72
C LYS A 238 -17.07 -8.38 -3.46
N ALA A 239 -18.39 -8.56 -3.60
CA ALA A 239 -19.26 -7.58 -4.21
C ALA A 239 -19.31 -6.25 -3.42
N GLY A 240 -19.32 -6.32 -2.08
CA GLY A 240 -19.24 -5.15 -1.22
C GLY A 240 -17.91 -4.42 -1.34
N ILE A 241 -16.79 -5.15 -1.36
CA ILE A 241 -15.46 -4.59 -1.63
C ILE A 241 -15.46 -3.84 -2.96
N THR A 242 -16.00 -4.46 -4.02
CA THR A 242 -16.11 -3.81 -5.35
C THR A 242 -16.95 -2.55 -5.27
N TYR A 243 -18.14 -2.62 -4.67
CA TYR A 243 -19.01 -1.46 -4.60
C TYR A 243 -18.33 -0.29 -3.90
N CYS A 244 -17.74 -0.52 -2.73
CA CYS A 244 -17.03 0.51 -1.98
C CYS A 244 -15.90 1.14 -2.81
N ASN A 245 -15.03 0.32 -3.40
CA ASN A 245 -13.88 0.83 -4.15
C ASN A 245 -14.24 1.54 -5.47
N THR A 246 -15.41 1.24 -6.04
CA THR A 246 -15.86 1.87 -7.30
C THR A 246 -16.78 3.08 -7.09
N HIS A 247 -17.21 3.36 -5.86
CA HIS A 247 -18.14 4.45 -5.52
C HIS A 247 -17.53 5.51 -4.57
N GLY A 248 -16.20 5.63 -4.56
CA GLY A 248 -15.50 6.67 -3.78
C GLY A 248 -15.47 6.42 -2.27
N LEU A 249 -15.75 5.19 -1.84
CA LEU A 249 -15.71 4.81 -0.44
C LEU A 249 -14.38 4.16 -0.03
N GLU A 250 -13.62 3.67 -0.95
CA GLU A 250 -12.30 3.03 -0.87
C GLU A 250 -11.96 2.39 0.49
N ILE A 251 -12.00 1.06 0.54
CA ILE A 251 -11.60 0.31 1.73
C ILE A 251 -10.07 0.22 1.76
N GLY A 252 -9.45 0.76 2.81
CA GLY A 252 -7.99 0.68 3.00
C GLY A 252 -7.54 -0.68 3.52
N ALA A 253 -8.24 -1.21 4.51
CA ALA A 253 -7.91 -2.50 5.13
C ALA A 253 -9.16 -3.29 5.47
N ILE A 254 -9.10 -4.62 5.29
CA ILE A 254 -10.18 -5.53 5.68
C ILE A 254 -9.63 -6.77 6.37
N GLY A 255 -10.21 -7.07 7.53
CA GLY A 255 -9.96 -8.29 8.29
C GLY A 255 -11.24 -8.85 8.87
N PHE A 256 -11.15 -10.07 9.39
CA PHE A 256 -12.31 -10.80 9.89
C PHE A 256 -12.03 -11.25 11.32
N GLY A 257 -12.78 -10.67 12.25
CA GLY A 257 -12.72 -11.04 13.65
C GLY A 257 -13.50 -12.31 13.93
N TRP A 258 -13.16 -12.91 15.04
CA TRP A 258 -13.79 -14.14 15.53
C TRP A 258 -14.80 -13.83 16.61
N CYS A 259 -15.65 -14.78 16.90
CA CYS A 259 -16.38 -14.83 18.16
C CYS A 259 -16.11 -16.18 18.86
N TRP A 260 -16.99 -16.63 19.72
CA TRP A 260 -16.80 -17.85 20.49
C TRP A 260 -16.80 -19.14 19.63
N ASP A 261 -17.47 -19.10 18.51
CA ASP A 261 -17.54 -20.12 17.48
C ASP A 261 -17.29 -19.43 16.12
N PRO A 262 -16.46 -19.89 15.26
CA PRO A 262 -15.86 -21.19 15.06
C PRO A 262 -14.47 -21.36 15.68
N HIS A 263 -14.03 -22.60 15.68
CA HIS A 263 -12.71 -22.96 16.14
C HIS A 263 -11.83 -23.30 14.95
N ILE A 264 -10.69 -22.65 14.81
CA ILE A 264 -9.61 -23.19 13.98
C ILE A 264 -8.82 -24.16 14.87
N ASP A 265 -9.40 -25.29 15.15
CA ASP A 265 -8.79 -26.33 15.97
C ASP A 265 -8.44 -27.60 15.16
N THR A 266 -8.76 -27.59 13.88
CA THR A 266 -8.42 -28.66 12.94
C THR A 266 -7.71 -28.14 11.70
N PRO A 267 -6.84 -28.96 11.06
CA PRO A 267 -6.25 -28.60 9.75
C PRO A 267 -7.29 -28.34 8.66
N GLY A 268 -8.47 -28.93 8.76
CA GLY A 268 -9.56 -28.70 7.80
C GLY A 268 -10.09 -27.27 7.87
N GLU A 269 -10.40 -26.81 9.05
CA GLU A 269 -10.89 -25.43 9.31
C GLU A 269 -9.81 -24.39 9.03
N PHE A 270 -8.56 -24.65 9.43
CA PHE A 270 -7.43 -23.83 9.04
C PHE A 270 -7.36 -23.64 7.51
N ASN A 271 -7.46 -24.71 6.73
CA ASN A 271 -7.43 -24.63 5.27
C ASN A 271 -8.62 -23.85 4.71
N LEU A 272 -9.82 -23.97 5.27
CA LEU A 272 -10.96 -23.15 4.86
C LEU A 272 -10.70 -21.66 5.11
N TYR A 273 -10.20 -21.32 6.30
CA TYR A 273 -9.87 -19.96 6.68
C TYR A 273 -8.81 -19.32 5.76
N VAL A 274 -7.66 -19.97 5.60
CA VAL A 274 -6.59 -19.42 4.77
C VAL A 274 -6.99 -19.33 3.30
N ASN A 275 -7.70 -20.33 2.77
CA ASN A 275 -8.16 -20.32 1.38
C ASN A 275 -9.16 -19.17 1.12
N ALA A 276 -10.02 -18.85 2.08
CA ALA A 276 -10.94 -17.73 1.94
C ALA A 276 -10.20 -16.39 1.97
N THR A 277 -9.26 -16.23 2.90
CA THR A 277 -8.44 -15.01 3.01
C THR A 277 -7.62 -14.79 1.75
N GLU A 278 -6.95 -15.82 1.22
CA GLU A 278 -6.22 -15.76 -0.05
C GLU A 278 -7.12 -15.42 -1.26
N GLN A 279 -8.37 -15.86 -1.23
CA GLN A 279 -9.34 -15.45 -2.26
C GLN A 279 -9.66 -13.96 -2.20
N TYR A 280 -9.72 -13.34 -1.02
CA TYR A 280 -9.92 -11.90 -0.90
C TYR A 280 -8.65 -11.14 -1.31
N VAL A 281 -7.47 -11.58 -0.89
CA VAL A 281 -6.17 -11.02 -1.31
C VAL A 281 -6.05 -11.02 -2.83
N THR A 282 -6.22 -12.19 -3.44
CA THR A 282 -6.16 -12.36 -4.89
C THR A 282 -7.20 -11.49 -5.61
N TYR A 283 -8.43 -11.45 -5.08
CA TYR A 283 -9.50 -10.65 -5.65
C TYR A 283 -9.18 -9.16 -5.66
N CYS A 284 -8.72 -8.61 -4.54
CA CYS A 284 -8.36 -7.19 -4.45
C CYS A 284 -7.20 -6.85 -5.41
N ARG A 285 -6.18 -7.70 -5.46
CA ARG A 285 -5.05 -7.55 -6.37
C ARG A 285 -5.48 -7.58 -7.85
N ASP A 286 -6.26 -8.58 -8.25
CA ASP A 286 -6.68 -8.78 -9.64
C ASP A 286 -7.63 -7.68 -10.13
N MET A 287 -8.37 -7.07 -9.21
CA MET A 287 -9.22 -5.90 -9.48
C MET A 287 -8.47 -4.57 -9.42
N GLY A 288 -7.20 -4.56 -9.03
CA GLY A 288 -6.40 -3.34 -8.86
C GLY A 288 -6.86 -2.45 -7.70
N TYR A 289 -7.53 -3.02 -6.67
CA TYR A 289 -7.94 -2.29 -5.49
C TYR A 289 -6.76 -2.14 -4.52
N ARG A 290 -6.71 -1.02 -3.81
CA ARG A 290 -5.74 -0.77 -2.74
C ARG A 290 -6.09 -1.46 -1.42
N THR A 291 -7.24 -2.09 -1.34
CA THR A 291 -7.70 -2.80 -0.16
C THR A 291 -6.70 -3.88 0.24
N GLN A 292 -6.09 -3.75 1.41
CA GLN A 292 -5.21 -4.75 1.98
C GLN A 292 -6.02 -5.69 2.87
N VAL A 293 -5.83 -6.98 2.67
CA VAL A 293 -6.48 -8.03 3.45
C VAL A 293 -5.47 -8.60 4.42
N TYR A 294 -5.85 -8.73 5.69
CA TYR A 294 -4.96 -9.25 6.72
C TYR A 294 -5.55 -10.45 7.44
N TYR A 295 -4.68 -11.32 7.91
CA TYR A 295 -5.02 -12.46 8.75
C TYR A 295 -5.20 -12.02 10.18
N THR A 296 -6.04 -12.74 10.93
CA THR A 296 -6.20 -12.55 12.37
C THR A 296 -6.13 -13.89 13.09
N THR A 297 -5.59 -13.89 14.30
CA THR A 297 -5.86 -14.95 15.27
C THR A 297 -7.14 -14.65 16.03
N GLY A 298 -7.61 -15.58 16.83
CA GLY A 298 -8.92 -15.48 17.45
C GLY A 298 -8.87 -15.28 18.96
N THR A 299 -9.94 -15.69 19.59
CA THR A 299 -10.25 -15.40 20.99
C THR A 299 -9.44 -16.24 21.97
N VAL A 300 -9.06 -15.65 23.11
CA VAL A 300 -8.30 -16.27 24.19
C VAL A 300 -8.97 -16.12 25.56
N ASP A 301 -10.22 -15.67 25.57
CA ASP A 301 -10.96 -15.26 26.77
C ASP A 301 -11.94 -16.30 27.31
N MET A 302 -12.41 -17.24 26.47
CA MET A 302 -13.54 -18.10 26.81
C MET A 302 -13.24 -19.59 26.91
N TYR A 303 -12.07 -20.02 26.45
CA TYR A 303 -11.77 -21.44 26.35
C TYR A 303 -10.49 -21.80 27.08
N TYR A 304 -10.67 -22.69 28.02
CA TYR A 304 -9.62 -23.27 28.83
C TYR A 304 -9.51 -24.77 28.52
N GLU A 305 -8.55 -25.44 29.11
CA GLU A 305 -8.33 -26.88 28.96
C GLU A 305 -8.12 -27.28 27.47
N GLY A 306 -8.69 -28.40 27.05
CA GLY A 306 -8.47 -28.99 25.73
C GLY A 306 -8.90 -28.12 24.57
N ILE A 307 -9.99 -27.37 24.70
CA ILE A 307 -10.47 -26.46 23.66
C ILE A 307 -9.52 -25.25 23.54
N GLY A 308 -9.10 -24.68 24.65
CA GLY A 308 -8.15 -23.57 24.64
C GLY A 308 -6.81 -23.97 24.04
N TYR A 309 -6.32 -25.16 24.37
CA TYR A 309 -5.08 -25.68 23.78
C TYR A 309 -5.22 -25.95 22.27
N ALA A 310 -6.33 -26.56 21.82
CA ALA A 310 -6.58 -26.80 20.40
C ALA A 310 -6.64 -25.50 19.60
N LYS A 311 -7.30 -24.45 20.12
CA LYS A 311 -7.30 -23.10 19.52
C LYS A 311 -5.90 -22.50 19.43
N HIS A 312 -5.11 -22.61 20.50
CA HIS A 312 -3.71 -22.17 20.48
C HIS A 312 -2.94 -22.80 19.32
N LEU A 313 -3.07 -24.12 19.11
CA LEU A 313 -2.43 -24.81 17.99
C LEU A 313 -2.92 -24.29 16.64
N GLY A 314 -4.21 -23.98 16.50
CA GLY A 314 -4.77 -23.35 15.31
C GLY A 314 -4.18 -21.96 15.03
N TYR A 315 -3.98 -21.16 16.07
CA TYR A 315 -3.34 -19.84 15.92
C TYR A 315 -1.86 -19.95 15.56
N GLU A 316 -1.15 -20.94 16.06
CA GLU A 316 0.23 -21.21 15.62
C GLU A 316 0.28 -21.56 14.13
N MET A 317 -0.67 -22.37 13.62
CA MET A 317 -0.75 -22.63 12.18
C MET A 317 -0.98 -21.36 11.35
N ILE A 318 -1.82 -20.41 11.84
CA ILE A 318 -2.00 -19.10 11.18
C ILE A 318 -0.71 -18.29 11.19
N ARG A 319 -0.02 -18.22 12.32
CA ARG A 319 1.26 -17.51 12.47
C ARG A 319 2.33 -18.05 11.52
N GLU A 320 2.47 -19.38 11.47
CA GLU A 320 3.39 -20.06 10.55
C GLU A 320 3.04 -19.73 9.09
N HIS A 321 1.77 -19.90 8.71
CA HIS A 321 1.32 -19.59 7.37
C HIS A 321 1.60 -18.13 6.96
N VAL A 322 1.43 -17.18 7.86
CA VAL A 322 1.75 -15.77 7.56
C VAL A 322 3.26 -15.59 7.43
N ARG A 323 4.07 -16.14 8.32
CA ARG A 323 5.55 -16.02 8.28
C ARG A 323 6.17 -16.63 7.03
N ASP A 324 5.54 -17.64 6.43
CA ASP A 324 6.01 -18.29 5.21
C ASP A 324 5.98 -17.39 3.97
N ASP A 325 5.22 -16.29 3.99
CA ASP A 325 5.14 -15.34 2.90
C ASP A 325 5.19 -13.90 3.43
N PRO A 326 6.27 -13.15 3.20
CA PRO A 326 6.45 -11.81 3.74
C PRO A 326 5.43 -10.78 3.23
N SER A 327 4.66 -11.08 2.19
CA SER A 327 3.57 -10.22 1.70
C SER A 327 2.30 -10.33 2.53
N ARG A 328 2.18 -11.37 3.39
CA ARG A 328 1.03 -11.57 4.27
C ARG A 328 1.12 -10.70 5.51
N ILE A 329 -0.02 -10.20 5.93
CA ILE A 329 -0.17 -9.31 7.08
C ILE A 329 -0.91 -10.04 8.19
N LEU A 330 -0.41 -9.95 9.42
CA LEU A 330 -1.06 -10.55 10.60
C LEU A 330 -1.46 -9.47 11.62
N PHE A 331 -2.70 -9.53 12.05
CA PHE A 331 -3.17 -8.93 13.29
C PHE A 331 -3.34 -10.02 14.35
N ASP A 332 -2.34 -10.15 15.23
CA ASP A 332 -2.29 -11.25 16.19
C ASP A 332 -3.11 -10.94 17.46
N TYR A 333 -4.43 -10.96 17.29
CA TYR A 333 -5.41 -10.67 18.34
C TYR A 333 -5.15 -11.47 19.64
N ALA A 334 -4.86 -12.76 19.50
CA ALA A 334 -4.60 -13.65 20.63
C ALA A 334 -3.33 -13.24 21.38
N ASP A 335 -2.25 -12.99 20.65
CA ASP A 335 -0.98 -12.61 21.23
C ASP A 335 -1.09 -11.27 22.00
N ILE A 336 -1.67 -10.24 21.39
CA ILE A 336 -1.86 -8.92 22.00
C ILE A 336 -2.52 -9.01 23.39
N LEU A 337 -3.47 -9.91 23.55
CA LEU A 337 -4.24 -10.05 24.80
C LEU A 337 -3.59 -10.95 25.84
N CYS A 338 -2.62 -11.79 25.46
CA CYS A 338 -1.92 -12.67 26.37
C CYS A 338 -0.79 -12.00 27.16
N TYR A 339 -0.48 -10.73 26.85
CA TYR A 339 0.57 -9.94 27.52
C TYR A 339 -0.01 -8.69 28.17
N ASP A 340 0.51 -8.35 29.36
CA ASP A 340 0.26 -7.04 29.97
C ASP A 340 1.20 -5.97 29.38
N GLU A 341 0.91 -4.70 29.65
CA GLU A 341 1.71 -3.58 29.20
C GLU A 341 3.15 -3.69 29.73
N GLY A 342 4.13 -3.56 28.83
CA GLY A 342 5.56 -3.67 29.12
C GLY A 342 6.04 -5.05 29.57
N SER A 343 5.26 -6.10 29.35
CA SER A 343 5.64 -7.49 29.69
C SER A 343 6.12 -8.23 28.44
N ASP A 344 7.27 -8.91 28.58
CA ASP A 344 7.79 -9.85 27.58
C ASP A 344 7.38 -11.31 27.89
N THR A 345 6.54 -11.51 28.91
CA THR A 345 6.12 -12.85 29.33
C THR A 345 4.61 -12.97 29.26
N PRO A 346 4.08 -13.96 28.50
CA PRO A 346 2.64 -14.15 28.40
C PRO A 346 2.04 -14.69 29.70
N ASN A 347 0.77 -14.41 29.92
CA ASN A 347 -0.03 -15.16 30.88
C ASN A 347 -0.34 -16.53 30.29
N THR A 348 -0.09 -17.60 31.06
CA THR A 348 -0.24 -18.98 30.58
C THR A 348 -1.09 -19.84 31.49
N THR A 349 -1.57 -20.95 30.95
CA THR A 349 -2.19 -22.04 31.68
C THR A 349 -1.66 -23.36 31.15
N THR A 350 -1.99 -24.47 31.86
CA THR A 350 -1.54 -25.79 31.47
C THR A 350 -2.72 -26.75 31.35
N TRP A 351 -2.74 -27.54 30.29
CA TRP A 351 -3.67 -28.64 30.08
C TRP A 351 -2.93 -29.88 29.56
N ASP A 352 -3.17 -31.02 30.19
CA ASP A 352 -2.55 -32.31 29.89
C ASP A 352 -1.01 -32.24 29.71
N GLY A 353 -0.35 -31.43 30.55
CA GLY A 353 1.10 -31.21 30.50
C GLY A 353 1.59 -30.21 29.44
N HIS A 354 0.72 -29.62 28.68
CA HIS A 354 1.02 -28.59 27.68
C HIS A 354 0.71 -27.19 28.23
N GLU A 355 1.70 -26.34 28.25
CA GLU A 355 1.53 -24.91 28.57
C GLU A 355 1.15 -24.12 27.34
N TYR A 356 0.19 -23.18 27.45
CA TYR A 356 -0.25 -22.32 26.35
C TYR A 356 -0.72 -20.95 26.85
N PRO A 357 -0.61 -19.89 26.03
CA PRO A 357 -1.02 -18.54 26.40
C PRO A 357 -2.53 -18.40 26.51
N ILE A 358 -2.95 -17.61 27.52
CA ILE A 358 -4.34 -17.17 27.71
C ILE A 358 -4.37 -15.67 28.00
N ILE A 359 -5.54 -15.06 27.84
CA ILE A 359 -5.73 -13.64 28.14
C ILE A 359 -5.28 -13.30 29.57
N THR A 360 -4.63 -12.12 29.73
CA THR A 360 -4.27 -11.67 31.09
C THR A 360 -5.51 -11.22 31.86
N PRO A 361 -5.51 -11.31 33.20
CA PRO A 361 -6.59 -10.78 34.02
C PRO A 361 -6.86 -9.28 33.78
N THR A 362 -5.84 -8.50 33.49
CA THR A 362 -5.94 -7.06 33.15
C THR A 362 -6.72 -6.84 31.86
N ASN A 363 -6.38 -7.58 30.82
CA ASN A 363 -7.03 -7.45 29.50
C ASN A 363 -8.44 -8.03 29.50
N LEU A 364 -8.67 -9.10 30.26
CA LEU A 364 -10.00 -9.70 30.44
C LEU A 364 -10.94 -8.74 31.15
N GLY A 365 -10.48 -8.08 32.21
CA GLY A 365 -11.27 -7.10 32.98
C GLY A 365 -12.58 -7.63 33.53
N THR A 366 -13.44 -6.72 33.95
CA THR A 366 -14.78 -7.03 34.51
C THR A 366 -15.93 -6.58 33.63
N THR A 367 -15.68 -6.02 32.48
CA THR A 367 -16.69 -5.38 31.60
C THR A 367 -16.88 -6.16 30.31
N GLY A 368 -18.13 -6.17 29.82
CA GLY A 368 -18.52 -6.93 28.64
C GLY A 368 -18.24 -6.22 27.30
N ILE A 369 -17.08 -5.59 27.13
CA ILE A 369 -16.72 -5.00 25.84
C ILE A 369 -16.27 -6.14 24.91
N GLY A 370 -17.21 -6.72 24.19
CA GLY A 370 -16.90 -7.84 23.29
C GLY A 370 -16.13 -8.95 24.00
N HIS A 371 -16.55 -9.34 25.21
CA HIS A 371 -15.98 -10.34 26.10
C HIS A 371 -14.62 -10.02 26.75
N ILE A 372 -14.08 -8.81 26.54
CA ILE A 372 -12.83 -8.35 27.17
C ILE A 372 -13.03 -7.03 27.90
N GLY A 373 -12.02 -6.60 28.66
CA GLY A 373 -12.01 -5.33 29.35
C GLY A 373 -11.53 -4.16 28.47
N SER A 374 -11.71 -2.93 28.99
CA SER A 374 -11.23 -1.73 28.30
C SER A 374 -9.72 -1.71 28.08
N ALA A 375 -8.94 -2.27 29.01
CA ALA A 375 -7.48 -2.37 28.84
C ALA A 375 -7.13 -3.21 27.60
N GLY A 376 -7.69 -4.41 27.46
CA GLY A 376 -7.48 -5.26 26.30
C GLY A 376 -7.97 -4.60 24.99
N ALA A 377 -9.15 -3.95 25.02
CA ALA A 377 -9.69 -3.24 23.87
C ALA A 377 -8.76 -2.08 23.40
N ILE A 378 -8.18 -1.31 24.31
CA ILE A 378 -7.22 -0.25 23.99
C ILE A 378 -5.92 -0.84 23.39
N ARG A 379 -5.43 -1.97 23.91
CA ARG A 379 -4.25 -2.65 23.34
C ARG A 379 -4.50 -3.08 21.90
N LEU A 380 -5.66 -3.66 21.61
CA LEU A 380 -6.06 -3.98 20.22
C LEU A 380 -6.10 -2.75 19.34
N ALA A 381 -6.63 -1.63 19.84
CA ALA A 381 -6.68 -0.37 19.08
C ALA A 381 -5.28 0.19 18.78
N LYS A 382 -4.37 0.18 19.76
CA LYS A 382 -2.98 0.59 19.58
C LYS A 382 -2.29 -0.24 18.50
N ALA A 383 -2.36 -1.57 18.58
CA ALA A 383 -1.81 -2.46 17.56
C ALA A 383 -2.45 -2.24 16.17
N THR A 384 -3.75 -1.90 16.13
CA THR A 384 -4.45 -1.56 14.87
C THR A 384 -3.87 -0.30 14.24
N TRP A 385 -3.70 0.77 14.98
CA TRP A 385 -3.10 2.01 14.45
C TRP A 385 -1.68 1.77 13.94
N TRP A 386 -0.87 1.00 14.68
CA TRP A 386 0.46 0.61 14.22
C TRP A 386 0.41 -0.18 12.90
N MET A 387 -0.44 -1.21 12.82
CA MET A 387 -0.60 -2.02 11.62
C MET A 387 -1.04 -1.18 10.41
N LEU A 388 -2.02 -0.29 10.60
CA LEU A 388 -2.51 0.57 9.53
C LEU A 388 -1.46 1.58 9.08
N ALA A 389 -0.64 2.11 9.98
CA ALA A 389 0.49 2.97 9.63
C ALA A 389 1.54 2.22 8.79
N ARG A 390 1.83 0.95 9.14
CA ARG A 390 2.67 0.06 8.33
C ARG A 390 2.06 -0.19 6.94
N MET A 391 0.76 -0.46 6.87
CA MET A 391 0.03 -0.61 5.61
C MET A 391 0.03 0.68 4.78
N ALA A 392 0.06 1.84 5.43
CA ALA A 392 0.18 3.15 4.78
C ALA A 392 1.62 3.47 4.35
N GLY A 393 2.58 2.60 4.69
CA GLY A 393 3.93 2.68 4.20
C GLY A 393 5.01 3.11 5.20
N TRP A 394 4.69 3.19 6.49
CA TRP A 394 5.70 3.40 7.52
C TRP A 394 6.60 2.14 7.65
N ASP A 395 7.89 2.31 7.73
CA ASP A 395 8.86 1.21 7.89
C ASP A 395 8.86 0.59 9.30
N GLY A 396 8.16 1.23 10.26
CA GLY A 396 8.09 0.76 11.64
C GLY A 396 9.24 1.26 12.51
N GLU A 397 10.11 2.11 12.01
CA GLU A 397 11.19 2.70 12.79
C GLU A 397 10.78 4.07 13.35
N ALA A 398 11.22 4.37 14.57
CA ALA A 398 11.03 5.68 15.17
C ALA A 398 11.93 6.71 14.44
N GLU A 399 11.42 7.94 14.21
CA GLU A 399 12.19 9.03 13.61
C GLU A 399 13.32 9.53 14.53
#